data_0aff20d4c436510af9256e0bdea45fad
#
_entry.id   0aff20d4c436510af9256e0bdea45fad
#
_cell.length_a   1.000
_cell.length_b   1.000
_cell.length_c   1.000
_cell.angle_alpha   90.00
_cell.angle_beta   90.00
_cell.angle_gamma   90.00
#
_symmetry.space_group_name_H-M   'P 1'
#
loop_
_entity.id
_entity.type
_entity.pdbx_description
1 polymer ?
#
loop_
_entity_poly.entity_id
_entity_poly.type
_entity_poly.pdbx_seq_one_letter_code
_entity_poly.pdbx_strand_id
1 'polypeptide(L)'
;MKILIVAATKFEINPLLSLTEIISFAENSRVIKCSYKKIEIDCLITGVGMVATAFYTAEVLNKSYDLAINMGICGTFNNNLDIGSVIHIYEDQFAEMGAEDGEKFLSMEDLKLEAITKITNEAQSEIYALLEHLPK
;
A
#
# COMPACT_ATOMS: atom_id res chain seq x y z
N MET A 1 -11.50 -15.03 -4.56
CA MET A 1 -10.55 -13.93 -4.70
C MET A 1 -9.86 -13.73 -3.37
N LYS A 2 -8.54 -13.61 -3.38
CA LYS A 2 -7.73 -13.39 -2.19
C LYS A 2 -6.94 -12.07 -2.32
N ILE A 3 -7.12 -11.18 -1.35
CA ILE A 3 -6.52 -9.83 -1.36
C ILE A 3 -5.55 -9.68 -0.19
N LEU A 4 -4.39 -9.10 -0.46
CA LEU A 4 -3.49 -8.61 0.56
C LEU A 4 -3.71 -7.11 0.76
N ILE A 5 -4.08 -6.70 1.96
CA ILE A 5 -4.09 -5.29 2.38
C ILE A 5 -2.83 -5.04 3.18
N VAL A 6 -2.06 -4.04 2.79
CA VAL A 6 -0.84 -3.61 3.48
C VAL A 6 -1.11 -2.24 4.10
N ALA A 7 -0.88 -2.09 5.40
CA ALA A 7 -1.05 -0.83 6.11
C ALA A 7 0.06 -0.65 7.15
N ALA A 8 0.42 0.58 7.43
CA ALA A 8 1.43 0.87 8.46
C ALA A 8 0.89 0.57 9.86
N THR A 9 -0.37 0.86 10.11
CA THR A 9 -0.99 0.75 11.43
C THR A 9 -2.37 0.08 11.37
N LYS A 10 -2.74 -0.56 12.47
CA LYS A 10 -4.10 -1.11 12.62
C LYS A 10 -5.17 -0.02 12.57
N PHE A 11 -4.83 1.21 13.00
CA PHE A 11 -5.75 2.34 12.99
C PHE A 11 -6.26 2.66 11.59
N GLU A 12 -5.40 2.57 10.57
CA GLU A 12 -5.75 2.87 9.18
C GLU A 12 -6.76 1.88 8.60
N ILE A 13 -6.72 0.62 9.06
CA ILE A 13 -7.61 -0.44 8.55
C ILE A 13 -8.77 -0.77 9.48
N ASN A 14 -8.88 -0.16 10.66
CA ASN A 14 -9.98 -0.43 11.59
C ASN A 14 -11.38 -0.27 10.94
N PRO A 15 -11.64 0.74 10.09
CA PRO A 15 -12.94 0.83 9.40
C PRO A 15 -13.22 -0.38 8.51
N LEU A 16 -12.21 -0.90 7.80
CA LEU A 16 -12.33 -2.10 6.99
C LEU A 16 -12.59 -3.32 7.87
N LEU A 17 -11.82 -3.49 8.94
CA LEU A 17 -12.00 -4.63 9.86
C LEU A 17 -13.40 -4.67 10.49
N SER A 18 -14.01 -3.51 10.73
CA SER A 18 -15.40 -3.46 11.27
C SER A 18 -16.47 -3.94 10.29
N LEU A 19 -16.14 -4.02 9.00
CA LEU A 19 -17.03 -4.50 7.92
C LEU A 19 -16.77 -5.96 7.54
N THR A 20 -15.74 -6.58 8.11
CA THR A 20 -15.29 -7.94 7.78
C THR A 20 -15.50 -8.91 8.92
N GLU A 21 -15.57 -10.21 8.62
CA GLU A 21 -15.54 -11.28 9.61
C GLU A 21 -14.08 -11.67 9.86
N ILE A 22 -13.61 -11.49 11.10
CA ILE A 22 -12.25 -11.88 11.48
C ILE A 22 -12.19 -13.41 11.62
N ILE A 23 -11.37 -14.06 10.81
CA ILE A 23 -11.19 -15.51 10.80
C ILE A 23 -10.11 -15.93 11.81
N SER A 24 -8.98 -15.24 11.82
CA SER A 24 -7.90 -15.51 12.75
C SER A 24 -6.99 -14.29 12.96
N PHE A 25 -6.54 -14.16 14.19
CA PHE A 25 -5.51 -13.21 14.59
C PHE A 25 -4.67 -13.87 15.68
N ALA A 26 -3.42 -14.23 15.35
CA ALA A 26 -2.49 -14.74 16.33
C ALA A 26 -1.79 -13.56 17.05
N GLU A 27 -1.62 -13.67 18.37
CA GLU A 27 -1.16 -12.59 19.26
C GLU A 27 0.18 -11.95 18.82
N ASN A 28 1.04 -12.75 18.17
CA ASN A 28 2.34 -12.29 17.65
C ASN A 28 2.37 -12.16 16.11
N SER A 29 1.22 -12.24 15.44
CA SER A 29 1.16 -12.13 13.99
C SER A 29 0.96 -10.68 13.57
N ARG A 30 1.66 -10.27 12.51
CA ARG A 30 1.39 -9.00 11.82
C ARG A 30 0.23 -9.10 10.85
N VAL A 31 -0.27 -10.31 10.60
CA VAL A 31 -1.35 -10.57 9.63
C VAL A 31 -2.64 -10.89 10.36
N ILE A 32 -3.67 -10.11 10.06
CA ILE A 32 -5.05 -10.36 10.47
C ILE A 32 -5.77 -10.98 9.27
N LYS A 33 -6.29 -12.19 9.42
CA LYS A 33 -7.07 -12.86 8.38
C LYS A 33 -8.54 -12.58 8.60
N CYS A 34 -9.19 -12.07 7.57
CA CYS A 34 -10.61 -11.78 7.59
C CYS A 34 -11.27 -12.13 6.26
N SER A 35 -12.57 -12.06 6.21
CA SER A 35 -13.36 -12.26 5.00
C SER A 35 -14.46 -11.24 4.87
N TYR A 36 -14.81 -10.95 3.64
CA TYR A 36 -15.98 -10.18 3.29
C TYR A 36 -16.71 -10.87 2.14
N LYS A 37 -17.92 -11.37 2.41
CA LYS A 37 -18.66 -12.19 1.44
C LYS A 37 -17.81 -13.40 0.98
N LYS A 38 -17.42 -13.46 -0.29
CA LYS A 38 -16.60 -14.52 -0.90
C LYS A 38 -15.13 -14.12 -1.09
N ILE A 39 -14.71 -13.03 -0.47
CA ILE A 39 -13.35 -12.50 -0.59
C ILE A 39 -12.59 -12.84 0.68
N GLU A 40 -11.44 -13.49 0.51
CA GLU A 40 -10.46 -13.67 1.57
C GLU A 40 -9.56 -12.44 1.62
N ILE A 41 -9.33 -11.90 2.80
CA ILE A 41 -8.53 -10.69 3.00
C ILE A 41 -7.50 -10.97 4.08
N ASP A 42 -6.24 -10.84 3.72
CA ASP A 42 -5.13 -10.83 4.66
C ASP A 42 -4.70 -9.36 4.87
N CYS A 43 -4.81 -8.84 6.09
CA CYS A 43 -4.39 -7.49 6.44
C CYS A 43 -3.04 -7.55 7.14
N LEU A 44 -1.99 -7.08 6.47
CA LEU A 44 -0.63 -7.00 6.98
C LEU A 44 -0.37 -5.64 7.63
N ILE A 45 0.01 -5.62 8.89
CA ILE A 45 0.42 -4.41 9.62
C ILE A 45 1.94 -4.35 9.67
N THR A 46 2.52 -3.51 8.84
CA THR A 46 3.97 -3.46 8.64
C THR A 46 4.70 -2.66 9.73
N GLY A 47 4.05 -1.71 10.35
CA GLY A 47 4.69 -0.61 11.07
C GLY A 47 4.95 0.56 10.12
N VAL A 48 5.34 1.70 10.69
CA VAL A 48 5.59 2.93 9.92
C VAL A 48 6.96 2.87 9.25
N GLY A 49 7.02 3.32 8.00
CA GLY A 49 8.26 3.51 7.25
C GLY A 49 8.45 2.51 6.11
N MET A 50 9.13 2.99 5.06
CA MET A 50 9.35 2.25 3.81
C MET A 50 10.08 0.92 4.01
N VAL A 51 11.11 0.92 4.85
CA VAL A 51 11.92 -0.28 5.11
C VAL A 51 11.09 -1.38 5.78
N ALA A 52 10.29 -1.03 6.78
CA ALA A 52 9.40 -1.99 7.45
C ALA A 52 8.34 -2.52 6.47
N THR A 53 7.75 -1.62 5.67
CA THR A 53 6.76 -2.00 4.67
C THR A 53 7.35 -2.93 3.63
N ALA A 54 8.52 -2.62 3.06
CA ALA A 54 9.18 -3.47 2.08
C ALA A 54 9.52 -4.85 2.64
N PHE A 55 10.11 -4.89 3.85
CA PHE A 55 10.53 -6.14 4.49
C PHE A 55 9.34 -7.07 4.76
N TYR A 56 8.33 -6.61 5.49
CA TYR A 56 7.21 -7.46 5.86
C TYR A 56 6.28 -7.79 4.68
N THR A 57 6.18 -6.90 3.69
CA THR A 57 5.44 -7.21 2.46
C THR A 57 6.15 -8.30 1.67
N ALA A 58 7.48 -8.26 1.57
CA ALA A 58 8.25 -9.30 0.88
C ALA A 58 8.14 -10.69 1.56
N GLU A 59 7.97 -10.74 2.89
CA GLU A 59 7.74 -12.00 3.60
C GLU A 59 6.37 -12.62 3.33
N VAL A 60 5.35 -11.79 3.09
CA VAL A 60 3.94 -12.22 3.00
C VAL A 60 3.47 -12.35 1.56
N LEU A 61 3.87 -11.40 0.71
CA LEU A 61 3.40 -11.34 -0.68
C LEU A 61 3.90 -12.54 -1.49
N ASN A 62 2.97 -13.24 -2.08
CA ASN A 62 3.26 -14.39 -2.95
C ASN A 62 2.18 -14.53 -4.04
N LYS A 63 2.35 -15.51 -4.94
CA LYS A 63 1.45 -15.74 -6.08
C LYS A 63 0.03 -16.20 -5.72
N SER A 64 -0.29 -16.39 -4.44
CA SER A 64 -1.65 -16.79 -4.02
C SER A 64 -2.60 -15.60 -3.89
N TYR A 65 -2.10 -14.38 -3.91
CA TYR A 65 -2.93 -13.19 -3.89
C TYR A 65 -3.28 -12.76 -5.31
N ASP A 66 -4.55 -12.49 -5.52
CA ASP A 66 -5.07 -11.94 -6.78
C ASP A 66 -4.82 -10.44 -6.87
N LEU A 67 -4.73 -9.76 -5.71
CA LEU A 67 -4.51 -8.32 -5.62
C LEU A 67 -3.78 -7.98 -4.32
N ALA A 68 -2.90 -6.99 -4.37
CA ALA A 68 -2.29 -6.36 -3.20
C ALA A 68 -2.57 -4.85 -3.23
N ILE A 69 -3.03 -4.31 -2.10
CA ILE A 69 -3.38 -2.89 -1.96
C ILE A 69 -2.64 -2.32 -0.75
N ASN A 70 -1.82 -1.30 -0.96
CA ASN A 70 -1.28 -0.49 0.13
C ASN A 70 -2.29 0.59 0.49
N MET A 71 -2.79 0.54 1.72
CA MET A 71 -3.81 1.47 2.24
C MET A 71 -3.24 2.28 3.40
N GLY A 72 -3.54 3.56 3.42
CA GLY A 72 -3.11 4.42 4.51
C GLY A 72 -3.68 5.82 4.41
N ILE A 73 -3.15 6.70 5.24
CA ILE A 73 -3.46 8.12 5.21
C ILE A 73 -2.29 8.87 4.58
N CYS A 74 -2.59 9.95 3.87
CA CYS A 74 -1.58 10.84 3.31
C CYS A 74 -1.99 12.30 3.51
N GLY A 75 -1.02 13.19 3.42
CA GLY A 75 -1.25 14.63 3.31
C GLY A 75 -1.34 15.06 1.84
N THR A 76 -1.93 16.23 1.62
CA THR A 76 -1.99 16.85 0.29
C THR A 76 -1.58 18.32 0.38
N PHE A 77 -0.86 18.79 -0.65
CA PHE A 77 -0.63 20.22 -0.89
C PHE A 77 -1.70 20.84 -1.82
N ASN A 78 -2.61 20.00 -2.34
CA ASN A 78 -3.70 20.46 -3.20
C ASN A 78 -4.92 20.86 -2.36
N ASN A 79 -5.15 22.15 -2.21
CA ASN A 79 -6.26 22.71 -1.43
C ASN A 79 -7.66 22.42 -2.02
N ASN A 80 -7.75 21.84 -3.22
CA ASN A 80 -9.01 21.44 -3.82
C ASN A 80 -9.44 20.01 -3.43
N LEU A 81 -8.61 19.31 -2.65
CA LEU A 81 -8.94 17.99 -2.10
C LEU A 81 -9.43 18.15 -0.68
N ASP A 82 -10.66 17.76 -0.42
CA ASP A 82 -11.26 17.78 0.90
C ASP A 82 -10.65 16.70 1.81
N ILE A 83 -10.60 16.97 3.11
CA ILE A 83 -10.22 15.97 4.11
C ILE A 83 -11.22 14.80 4.04
N GLY A 84 -10.69 13.58 3.98
CA GLY A 84 -11.49 12.36 3.82
C GLY A 84 -11.70 11.92 2.38
N SER A 85 -11.18 12.68 1.40
CA SER A 85 -11.16 12.21 0.00
C SER A 85 -10.34 10.93 -0.13
N VAL A 86 -10.86 9.98 -0.88
CA VAL A 86 -10.13 8.74 -1.22
C VAL A 86 -9.49 8.94 -2.58
N ILE A 87 -8.18 8.71 -2.66
CA ILE A 87 -7.41 8.86 -3.89
C ILE A 87 -6.67 7.56 -4.21
N HIS A 88 -6.54 7.28 -5.49
CA HIS A 88 -5.71 6.19 -5.99
C HIS A 88 -4.41 6.76 -6.52
N ILE A 89 -3.29 6.35 -5.92
CA ILE A 89 -1.95 6.76 -6.33
C ILE A 89 -1.51 5.83 -7.47
N TYR A 90 -1.27 6.38 -8.65
CA TYR A 90 -0.78 5.61 -9.79
C TYR A 90 0.72 5.79 -10.02
N GLU A 91 1.33 6.84 -9.47
CA GLU A 91 2.76 7.13 -9.58
C GLU A 91 3.28 7.63 -8.23
N ASP A 92 4.41 7.13 -7.83
CA ASP A 92 5.12 7.53 -6.62
C ASP A 92 6.63 7.59 -6.88
N GLN A 93 7.35 8.38 -6.09
CA GLN A 93 8.79 8.53 -6.24
C GLN A 93 9.49 8.73 -4.88
N PHE A 94 10.73 8.28 -4.82
CA PHE A 94 11.64 8.52 -3.69
C PHE A 94 12.35 9.86 -3.89
N ALA A 95 11.69 10.94 -3.50
CA ALA A 95 12.20 12.30 -3.71
C ALA A 95 13.47 12.61 -2.88
N GLU A 96 13.68 11.86 -1.78
CA GLU A 96 14.82 12.02 -0.87
C GLU A 96 16.08 11.25 -1.32
N MET A 97 15.99 10.42 -2.37
CA MET A 97 17.15 9.67 -2.88
C MET A 97 18.05 10.55 -3.72
N GLY A 98 19.20 10.91 -3.16
CA GLY A 98 20.19 11.76 -3.81
C GLY A 98 21.27 12.23 -2.83
N ALA A 99 21.96 13.29 -3.19
CA ALA A 99 23.01 13.90 -2.39
C ALA A 99 22.90 15.43 -2.40
N GLU A 100 23.20 16.05 -1.27
CA GLU A 100 23.37 17.50 -1.20
C GLU A 100 24.74 17.90 -1.72
N ASP A 101 24.79 18.89 -2.62
CA ASP A 101 25.99 19.52 -3.13
C ASP A 101 25.87 21.05 -3.00
N GLY A 102 26.23 21.57 -1.84
CA GLY A 102 26.07 22.98 -1.48
C GLY A 102 24.57 23.34 -1.39
N GLU A 103 24.11 24.21 -2.30
CA GLU A 103 22.72 24.65 -2.37
C GLU A 103 21.85 23.79 -3.31
N LYS A 104 22.43 22.77 -3.90
CA LYS A 104 21.76 21.90 -4.88
C LYS A 104 21.54 20.51 -4.31
N PHE A 105 20.42 19.93 -4.66
CA PHE A 105 20.18 18.51 -4.49
C PHE A 105 20.43 17.80 -5.82
N LEU A 106 21.32 16.81 -5.80
CA LEU A 106 21.61 15.96 -6.95
C LEU A 106 20.79 14.67 -6.81
N SER A 107 19.92 14.43 -7.78
CA SER A 107 19.15 13.19 -7.84
C SER A 107 20.06 11.99 -8.16
N MET A 108 19.55 10.77 -8.00
CA MET A 108 20.28 9.56 -8.40
C MET A 108 20.63 9.57 -9.89
N GLU A 109 19.78 10.17 -10.74
CA GLU A 109 20.01 10.35 -12.16
C GLU A 109 21.16 11.31 -12.42
N ASP A 110 21.22 12.47 -11.74
CA ASP A 110 22.33 13.42 -11.83
C ASP A 110 23.66 12.77 -11.42
N LEU A 111 23.62 11.91 -10.40
CA LEU A 111 24.76 11.16 -9.90
C LEU A 111 25.15 9.97 -10.80
N LYS A 112 24.33 9.62 -11.80
CA LYS A 112 24.49 8.44 -12.67
C LYS A 112 24.55 7.13 -11.88
N LEU A 113 23.80 7.05 -10.80
CA LEU A 113 23.67 5.87 -9.97
C LEU A 113 22.37 5.13 -10.31
N GLU A 114 22.48 3.81 -10.45
CA GLU A 114 21.31 2.97 -10.68
C GLU A 114 20.47 2.86 -9.41
N ALA A 115 19.21 3.31 -9.49
CA ALA A 115 18.26 3.18 -8.40
C ALA A 115 16.82 3.15 -8.95
N ILE A 116 15.93 2.49 -8.21
CA ILE A 116 14.50 2.60 -8.44
C ILE A 116 14.04 3.88 -7.75
N THR A 117 13.89 4.95 -8.52
CA THR A 117 13.48 6.26 -8.00
C THR A 117 12.01 6.56 -8.22
N LYS A 118 11.37 5.84 -9.13
CA LYS A 118 9.98 6.05 -9.54
C LYS A 118 9.27 4.72 -9.70
N ILE A 119 8.05 4.65 -9.20
CA ILE A 119 7.18 3.48 -9.29
C ILE A 119 5.87 3.91 -9.91
N THR A 120 5.44 3.20 -10.95
CA THR A 120 4.12 3.39 -11.58
C THR A 120 3.25 2.17 -11.34
N ASN A 121 1.98 2.40 -11.02
CA ASN A 121 0.99 1.34 -10.91
C ASN A 121 0.28 1.17 -12.26
N GLU A 122 0.76 0.21 -13.04
CA GLU A 122 0.20 -0.10 -14.38
C GLU A 122 -1.08 -0.93 -14.32
N ALA A 123 -1.40 -1.50 -13.15
CA ALA A 123 -2.54 -2.42 -12.97
C ALA A 123 -3.91 -1.72 -12.88
N GLN A 124 -4.01 -0.43 -13.20
CA GLN A 124 -5.24 0.33 -13.03
C GLN A 124 -6.43 -0.27 -13.79
N SER A 125 -6.23 -0.71 -15.04
CA SER A 125 -7.29 -1.35 -15.84
C SER A 125 -7.69 -2.71 -15.31
N GLU A 126 -6.75 -3.49 -14.79
CA GLU A 126 -6.99 -4.82 -14.22
C GLU A 126 -7.71 -4.72 -12.88
N ILE A 127 -7.37 -3.73 -12.04
CA ILE A 127 -8.04 -3.48 -10.75
C ILE A 127 -9.52 -3.12 -10.98
N TYR A 128 -9.83 -2.23 -11.92
CA TYR A 128 -11.21 -1.88 -12.23
C TYR A 128 -11.99 -3.08 -12.75
N ALA A 129 -11.41 -3.89 -13.63
CA ALA A 129 -12.03 -5.12 -14.12
C ALA A 129 -12.31 -6.13 -12.98
N LEU A 130 -11.38 -6.28 -12.04
CA LEU A 130 -11.58 -7.11 -10.85
C LEU A 130 -12.71 -6.56 -9.96
N LEU A 131 -12.77 -5.24 -9.74
CA LEU A 131 -13.78 -4.60 -8.91
C LEU A 131 -15.19 -4.65 -9.51
N GLU A 132 -15.32 -4.63 -10.84
CA GLU A 132 -16.61 -4.80 -11.54
C GLU A 132 -17.25 -6.18 -11.31
N HIS A 133 -16.44 -7.19 -11.04
CA HIS A 133 -16.89 -8.56 -10.77
C HIS A 133 -17.21 -8.82 -9.29
N LEU A 134 -17.03 -7.81 -8.41
CA LEU A 134 -17.44 -7.95 -7.02
C LEU A 134 -18.96 -7.99 -6.89
N PRO A 135 -19.50 -8.92 -6.12
CA PRO A 135 -20.94 -8.95 -5.85
C PRO A 135 -21.34 -7.67 -5.14
N LYS A 136 -22.31 -6.97 -5.72
CA LYS A 136 -22.94 -5.77 -5.15
C LYS A 136 -23.66 -6.10 -3.86
#